data_27e4254aa750300bd3a0484b33106963
#
_entry.id   27e4254aa750300bd3a0484b33106963
#
_cell.length_a   1.000
_cell.length_b   1.000
_cell.length_c   1.000
_cell.angle_alpha   90.00
_cell.angle_beta   90.00
_cell.angle_gamma   90.00
#
_symmetry.space_group_name_H-M   'P 1'
#
loop_
_entity.id
_entity.type
_entity.pdbx_description
1 polymer ?
#
loop_
_entity_poly.entity_id
_entity_poly.type
_entity_poly.pdbx_seq_one_letter_code
_entity_poly.pdbx_strand_id
1 'polypeptide(L)'
;YKDRFYLHGDQILNMFHGTNSPIGGFIDGAKIHDFKLVPAVLAAAQPSGPTPRDLFDAILDDLLCRIADAGSIEAVLLSLHGSMVVGNLGQADGIDDAEGYILAAVRQLVGPNVPILVQLDIHSNVSQKMVDQASVLLGRKSYPEIDMAERSRECVDILMRILKDGVCPTMALHQIPMFWGMNQVTAHSPMREAIAELHRVTAQPGVICGSIATCYYLADVPNMGASVYIVTDNDQNLAQVYADQLGSWLFERRTEWHYPLLSTSEALQIAELDGRFPVIFADVWDNTGGGSPGDSTGMLRTFIEAELRDSCVLYIVDPESIAQCQKAGVGAELMLGVGGKSSPLQGDTISMKAEVVALSDGHFHYDGPMYSGLAGNMGPSAHIEQDGVHVLLVTQREQPFDTAFSRMLNLDLQRMKYIGVKSAAHFRAGFEAWSGAIHVVSEPSIHTLKDLTFSRLGRKLYPLDDI
;
A
#
# COMPACT_ATOMS: atom_id res chain seq x y z
N TYR A 1 0.70 -15.24 5.47
CA TYR A 1 -0.21 -14.92 6.57
C TYR A 1 0.33 -15.41 7.91
N LYS A 2 0.67 -16.70 8.06
CA LYS A 2 1.19 -17.25 9.32
C LYS A 2 2.49 -16.58 9.79
N ASP A 3 3.32 -16.13 8.86
CA ASP A 3 4.61 -15.50 9.13
C ASP A 3 4.51 -14.00 9.39
N ARG A 4 3.34 -13.39 9.20
CA ARG A 4 3.12 -11.96 9.47
C ARG A 4 2.01 -11.75 10.49
N PHE A 5 0.76 -11.78 10.07
CA PHE A 5 -0.38 -11.59 10.95
C PHE A 5 -1.51 -12.55 10.60
N TYR A 6 -1.80 -13.48 11.47
CA TYR A 6 -3.04 -14.23 11.51
C TYR A 6 -3.50 -14.29 12.96
N LEU A 7 -4.35 -13.32 13.33
CA LEU A 7 -4.70 -13.02 14.72
C LEU A 7 -6.21 -13.13 14.92
N HIS A 8 -6.59 -13.38 16.17
CA HIS A 8 -7.98 -13.57 16.57
C HIS A 8 -8.29 -12.90 17.91
N GLY A 9 -9.55 -12.46 18.06
CA GLY A 9 -10.06 -12.00 19.34
C GLY A 9 -9.18 -10.91 19.95
N ASP A 10 -8.95 -10.98 21.26
CA ASP A 10 -8.21 -9.96 22.02
C ASP A 10 -6.76 -9.75 21.57
N GLN A 11 -6.15 -10.71 20.86
CA GLN A 11 -4.82 -10.50 20.26
C GLN A 11 -4.80 -9.31 19.30
N ILE A 12 -5.91 -9.12 18.54
CA ILE A 12 -6.06 -7.99 17.62
C ILE A 12 -6.10 -6.67 18.40
N LEU A 13 -6.93 -6.60 19.44
CA LEU A 13 -7.06 -5.38 20.24
C LEU A 13 -5.74 -5.02 20.93
N ASN A 14 -5.06 -6.00 21.52
CA ASN A 14 -3.79 -5.78 22.22
C ASN A 14 -2.67 -5.29 21.29
N MET A 15 -2.61 -5.82 20.06
CA MET A 15 -1.56 -5.46 19.11
C MET A 15 -1.76 -4.06 18.50
N PHE A 16 -3.00 -3.68 18.22
CA PHE A 16 -3.28 -2.47 17.45
C PHE A 16 -3.75 -1.28 18.30
N HIS A 17 -3.91 -1.45 19.62
CA HIS A 17 -4.25 -0.33 20.50
C HIS A 17 -3.21 0.78 20.45
N GLY A 18 -3.65 2.01 20.22
CA GLY A 18 -2.79 3.20 20.18
C GLY A 18 -1.89 3.31 18.94
N THR A 19 -2.18 2.55 17.89
CA THR A 19 -1.40 2.59 16.63
C THR A 19 -2.10 3.41 15.55
N ASN A 20 -1.33 4.03 14.64
CA ASN A 20 -1.90 4.63 13.43
C ASN A 20 -2.15 3.54 12.36
N SER A 21 -3.13 2.71 12.62
CA SER A 21 -3.58 1.63 11.73
C SER A 21 -5.10 1.66 11.58
N PRO A 22 -5.69 0.99 10.57
CA PRO A 22 -7.14 0.89 10.46
C PRO A 22 -7.80 0.31 11.71
N ILE A 23 -7.23 -0.75 12.27
CA ILE A 23 -7.74 -1.40 13.47
C ILE A 23 -7.59 -0.49 14.70
N GLY A 24 -6.46 0.21 14.83
CA GLY A 24 -6.27 1.23 15.87
C GLY A 24 -7.36 2.30 15.85
N GLY A 25 -7.72 2.76 14.64
CA GLY A 25 -8.81 3.73 14.45
C GLY A 25 -10.19 3.20 14.85
N PHE A 26 -10.52 1.94 14.57
CA PHE A 26 -11.76 1.31 15.05
C PHE A 26 -11.78 1.17 16.59
N ILE A 27 -10.65 0.81 17.20
CA ILE A 27 -10.51 0.74 18.66
C ILE A 27 -10.73 2.12 19.30
N ASP A 28 -10.12 3.16 18.75
CA ASP A 28 -10.29 4.55 19.21
C ASP A 28 -11.74 5.01 19.10
N GLY A 29 -12.37 4.76 17.94
CA GLY A 29 -13.77 5.10 17.69
C GLY A 29 -14.71 4.39 18.68
N ALA A 30 -14.49 3.10 18.94
CA ALA A 30 -15.28 2.34 19.91
C ALA A 30 -15.15 2.92 21.33
N LYS A 31 -13.94 3.35 21.72
CA LYS A 31 -13.70 3.99 23.01
C LYS A 31 -14.37 5.36 23.11
N ILE A 32 -14.33 6.18 22.03
CA ILE A 32 -14.98 7.49 21.99
C ILE A 32 -16.50 7.39 22.15
N HIS A 33 -17.10 6.41 21.50
CA HIS A 33 -18.56 6.25 21.47
C HIS A 33 -19.11 5.24 22.49
N ASP A 34 -18.25 4.67 23.33
CA ASP A 34 -18.58 3.75 24.43
C ASP A 34 -19.39 2.52 23.97
N PHE A 35 -18.83 1.77 23.00
CA PHE A 35 -19.39 0.48 22.61
C PHE A 35 -18.34 -0.64 22.59
N LYS A 36 -18.80 -1.88 22.63
CA LYS A 36 -17.92 -3.05 22.67
C LYS A 36 -17.59 -3.53 21.26
N LEU A 37 -16.30 -3.67 20.97
CA LEU A 37 -15.81 -4.43 19.81
C LEU A 37 -15.75 -5.93 20.14
N VAL A 38 -16.17 -6.76 19.18
CA VAL A 38 -15.96 -8.20 19.18
C VAL A 38 -15.03 -8.52 18.00
N PRO A 39 -13.71 -8.58 18.23
CA PRO A 39 -12.76 -8.78 17.15
C PRO A 39 -12.84 -10.22 16.62
N ALA A 40 -13.00 -10.35 15.32
CA ALA A 40 -13.10 -11.65 14.64
C ALA A 40 -11.72 -12.15 14.17
N VAL A 41 -11.30 -11.74 12.98
CA VAL A 41 -10.09 -12.20 12.31
C VAL A 41 -9.30 -11.00 11.78
N LEU A 42 -7.98 -11.06 11.91
CA LEU A 42 -7.05 -10.24 11.17
C LEU A 42 -6.09 -11.15 10.41
N ALA A 43 -6.12 -11.07 9.07
CA ALA A 43 -5.20 -11.78 8.20
C ALA A 43 -4.49 -10.77 7.30
N ALA A 44 -3.17 -10.67 7.41
CA ALA A 44 -2.37 -9.78 6.58
C ALA A 44 -1.08 -10.47 6.12
N ALA A 45 -0.71 -10.26 4.87
CA ALA A 45 0.51 -10.75 4.26
C ALA A 45 1.19 -9.66 3.46
N GLN A 46 2.44 -9.88 3.06
CA GLN A 46 3.11 -9.01 2.10
C GLN A 46 2.42 -9.12 0.73
N PRO A 47 2.26 -8.00 0.00
CA PRO A 47 1.73 -8.04 -1.36
C PRO A 47 2.51 -9.02 -2.24
N SER A 48 1.78 -9.84 -3.00
CA SER A 48 2.36 -10.83 -3.91
C SER A 48 1.34 -11.24 -4.98
N GLY A 49 1.49 -12.40 -5.60
CA GLY A 49 0.51 -12.97 -6.52
C GLY A 49 -0.85 -13.30 -5.86
N PRO A 50 -1.79 -13.86 -6.63
CA PRO A 50 -3.13 -14.22 -6.16
C PRO A 50 -3.09 -15.06 -4.89
N THR A 51 -4.01 -14.81 -3.97
CA THR A 51 -4.17 -15.63 -2.75
C THR A 51 -4.62 -17.06 -3.14
N PRO A 52 -3.96 -18.12 -2.65
CA PRO A 52 -4.43 -19.48 -2.90
C PRO A 52 -5.88 -19.68 -2.46
N ARG A 53 -6.67 -20.37 -3.27
CA ARG A 53 -8.11 -20.55 -3.06
C ARG A 53 -8.45 -21.21 -1.73
N ASP A 54 -7.75 -22.25 -1.38
CA ASP A 54 -7.92 -23.00 -0.13
C ASP A 54 -7.61 -22.16 1.10
N LEU A 55 -6.58 -21.30 1.02
CA LEU A 55 -6.26 -20.36 2.08
C LEU A 55 -7.34 -19.28 2.23
N PHE A 56 -7.81 -18.73 1.12
CA PHE A 56 -8.89 -17.75 1.13
C PHE A 56 -10.17 -18.33 1.75
N ASP A 57 -10.58 -19.53 1.33
CA ASP A 57 -11.76 -20.19 1.85
C ASP A 57 -11.63 -20.44 3.36
N ALA A 58 -10.46 -20.89 3.84
CA ALA A 58 -10.21 -21.11 5.26
C ALA A 58 -10.30 -19.83 6.09
N ILE A 59 -9.77 -18.70 5.58
CA ILE A 59 -9.86 -17.39 6.27
C ILE A 59 -11.30 -16.88 6.28
N LEU A 60 -12.01 -17.03 5.16
CA LEU A 60 -13.42 -16.60 5.07
C LEU A 60 -14.30 -17.42 6.01
N ASP A 61 -14.14 -18.74 6.04
CA ASP A 61 -14.88 -19.62 6.94
C ASP A 61 -14.63 -19.25 8.41
N ASP A 62 -13.37 -19.01 8.80
CA ASP A 62 -13.03 -18.54 10.15
C ASP A 62 -13.70 -17.21 10.49
N LEU A 63 -13.69 -16.23 9.55
CA LEU A 63 -14.38 -14.96 9.71
C LEU A 63 -15.88 -15.15 9.94
N LEU A 64 -16.54 -15.93 9.09
CA LEU A 64 -18.00 -16.17 9.17
C LEU A 64 -18.38 -16.92 10.44
N CYS A 65 -17.61 -17.93 10.84
CA CYS A 65 -17.84 -18.64 12.11
C CYS A 65 -17.76 -17.69 13.30
N ARG A 66 -16.75 -16.82 13.37
CA ARG A 66 -16.59 -15.87 14.47
C ARG A 66 -17.67 -14.80 14.51
N ILE A 67 -18.15 -14.34 13.36
CA ILE A 67 -19.30 -13.44 13.31
C ILE A 67 -20.56 -14.16 13.85
N ALA A 68 -20.80 -15.40 13.46
CA ALA A 68 -21.92 -16.20 13.95
C ALA A 68 -21.85 -16.45 15.45
N ASP A 69 -20.65 -16.79 15.97
CA ASP A 69 -20.41 -17.06 17.39
C ASP A 69 -20.55 -15.81 18.26
N ALA A 70 -20.39 -14.61 17.69
CA ALA A 70 -20.58 -13.34 18.41
C ALA A 70 -22.03 -13.12 18.84
N GLY A 71 -22.98 -13.87 18.28
CA GLY A 71 -24.40 -13.77 18.60
C GLY A 71 -25.06 -12.53 17.98
N SER A 72 -25.81 -11.76 18.77
CA SER A 72 -26.43 -10.52 18.28
C SER A 72 -25.40 -9.41 18.17
N ILE A 73 -25.24 -8.89 16.97
CA ILE A 73 -24.36 -7.75 16.64
C ILE A 73 -25.17 -6.63 16.01
N GLU A 74 -24.82 -5.39 16.31
CA GLU A 74 -25.48 -4.21 15.76
C GLU A 74 -24.87 -3.75 14.45
N ALA A 75 -23.60 -4.08 14.17
CA ALA A 75 -22.89 -3.69 12.95
C ALA A 75 -21.66 -4.57 12.70
N VAL A 76 -21.12 -4.49 11.48
CA VAL A 76 -19.84 -5.06 11.08
C VAL A 76 -18.91 -3.94 10.61
N LEU A 77 -17.69 -3.88 11.15
CA LEU A 77 -16.61 -3.00 10.71
C LEU A 77 -15.51 -3.84 10.07
N LEU A 78 -15.16 -3.52 8.84
CA LEU A 78 -14.11 -4.22 8.08
C LEU A 78 -13.05 -3.24 7.60
N SER A 79 -11.78 -3.68 7.65
CA SER A 79 -10.69 -3.05 6.93
C SER A 79 -10.21 -4.03 5.87
N LEU A 80 -10.43 -3.69 4.61
CA LEU A 80 -10.06 -4.50 3.45
C LEU A 80 -9.14 -3.69 2.53
N HIS A 81 -8.37 -4.35 1.67
CA HIS A 81 -7.56 -3.64 0.68
C HIS A 81 -8.47 -3.10 -0.45
N GLY A 82 -9.22 -3.94 -1.10
CA GLY A 82 -10.07 -3.60 -2.24
C GLY A 82 -9.52 -4.03 -3.60
N SER A 83 -8.40 -4.78 -3.61
CA SER A 83 -7.77 -5.26 -4.85
C SER A 83 -7.31 -6.71 -4.77
N MET A 84 -7.79 -7.46 -3.77
CA MET A 84 -7.40 -8.85 -3.60
C MET A 84 -8.01 -9.73 -4.69
N VAL A 85 -7.16 -10.59 -5.26
CA VAL A 85 -7.55 -11.63 -6.22
C VAL A 85 -7.20 -13.00 -5.67
N VAL A 86 -7.97 -14.03 -6.03
CA VAL A 86 -7.84 -15.37 -5.47
C VAL A 86 -7.74 -16.41 -6.58
N GLY A 87 -6.93 -17.43 -6.36
CA GLY A 87 -6.82 -18.59 -7.24
C GLY A 87 -6.31 -18.26 -8.63
N ASN A 88 -6.67 -19.09 -9.59
CA ASN A 88 -6.29 -18.92 -11.00
C ASN A 88 -7.36 -18.07 -11.71
N LEU A 89 -7.07 -16.79 -11.93
CA LEU A 89 -8.02 -15.87 -12.57
C LEU A 89 -8.49 -16.42 -13.94
N GLY A 90 -9.80 -16.37 -14.17
CA GLY A 90 -10.41 -16.96 -15.38
C GLY A 90 -10.67 -18.45 -15.32
N GLN A 91 -10.26 -19.15 -14.27
CA GLN A 91 -10.58 -20.54 -14.00
C GLN A 91 -11.69 -20.66 -12.95
N ALA A 92 -12.20 -21.87 -12.74
CA ALA A 92 -13.29 -22.14 -11.80
C ALA A 92 -12.95 -21.84 -10.33
N ASP A 93 -11.67 -21.86 -9.97
CA ASP A 93 -11.14 -21.54 -8.64
C ASP A 93 -10.77 -20.06 -8.46
N GLY A 94 -10.84 -19.26 -9.54
CA GLY A 94 -10.50 -17.85 -9.53
C GLY A 94 -11.61 -16.95 -8.99
N ILE A 95 -11.24 -15.93 -8.21
CA ILE A 95 -12.13 -14.85 -7.78
C ILE A 95 -11.46 -13.52 -8.12
N ASP A 96 -12.08 -12.75 -9.00
CA ASP A 96 -11.58 -11.46 -9.47
C ASP A 96 -11.79 -10.31 -8.47
N ASP A 97 -12.81 -10.42 -7.64
CA ASP A 97 -13.25 -9.44 -6.63
C ASP A 97 -13.47 -10.19 -5.32
N ALA A 98 -12.36 -10.38 -4.59
CA ALA A 98 -12.40 -11.12 -3.34
C ALA A 98 -13.10 -10.33 -2.23
N GLU A 99 -12.96 -9.01 -2.21
CA GLU A 99 -13.64 -8.16 -1.23
C GLU A 99 -15.16 -8.16 -1.44
N GLY A 100 -15.62 -8.05 -2.68
CA GLY A 100 -17.05 -8.19 -2.99
C GLY A 100 -17.58 -9.60 -2.67
N TYR A 101 -16.73 -10.63 -2.78
CA TYR A 101 -17.10 -11.99 -2.36
C TYR A 101 -17.25 -12.10 -0.83
N ILE A 102 -16.29 -11.54 -0.05
CA ILE A 102 -16.34 -11.48 1.41
C ILE A 102 -17.59 -10.71 1.86
N LEU A 103 -17.83 -9.54 1.28
CA LEU A 103 -18.98 -8.69 1.64
C LEU A 103 -20.33 -9.38 1.38
N ALA A 104 -20.45 -10.10 0.27
CA ALA A 104 -21.64 -10.87 -0.03
C ALA A 104 -21.87 -11.99 1.01
N ALA A 105 -20.83 -12.73 1.39
CA ALA A 105 -20.91 -13.79 2.38
C ALA A 105 -21.27 -13.23 3.78
N VAL A 106 -20.65 -12.13 4.20
CA VAL A 106 -20.98 -11.45 5.45
C VAL A 106 -22.41 -10.93 5.42
N ARG A 107 -22.84 -10.28 4.34
CA ARG A 107 -24.23 -9.77 4.17
C ARG A 107 -25.24 -10.89 4.25
N GLN A 108 -24.97 -12.04 3.63
CA GLN A 108 -25.85 -13.20 3.72
C GLN A 108 -26.00 -13.71 5.15
N LEU A 109 -24.92 -13.67 5.93
CA LEU A 109 -24.90 -14.13 7.32
C LEU A 109 -25.64 -13.17 8.25
N VAL A 110 -25.36 -11.85 8.18
CA VAL A 110 -25.89 -10.87 9.13
C VAL A 110 -27.25 -10.31 8.72
N GLY A 111 -27.71 -10.57 7.50
CA GLY A 111 -29.00 -10.11 6.97
C GLY A 111 -28.93 -8.66 6.44
N PRO A 112 -30.05 -8.16 5.83
CA PRO A 112 -30.05 -6.90 5.10
C PRO A 112 -29.97 -5.65 6.00
N ASN A 113 -30.34 -5.76 7.27
CA ASN A 113 -30.53 -4.61 8.15
C ASN A 113 -29.30 -4.27 9.01
N VAL A 114 -28.33 -5.19 9.15
CA VAL A 114 -27.11 -4.92 9.91
C VAL A 114 -26.16 -4.07 9.07
N PRO A 115 -25.76 -2.87 9.52
CA PRO A 115 -24.80 -2.05 8.78
C PRO A 115 -23.44 -2.75 8.64
N ILE A 116 -22.89 -2.74 7.42
CA ILE A 116 -21.53 -3.18 7.11
C ILE A 116 -20.76 -1.97 6.60
N LEU A 117 -19.79 -1.48 7.37
CA LEU A 117 -18.95 -0.36 6.98
C LEU A 117 -17.53 -0.86 6.70
N VAL A 118 -16.98 -0.41 5.60
CA VAL A 118 -15.68 -0.90 5.11
C VAL A 118 -14.72 0.26 4.88
N GLN A 119 -13.57 0.19 5.51
CA GLN A 119 -12.45 1.07 5.19
C GLN A 119 -11.59 0.38 4.14
N LEU A 120 -11.33 1.07 3.02
CA LEU A 120 -10.54 0.58 1.88
C LEU A 120 -9.22 1.33 1.74
N ASP A 121 -8.26 0.66 1.09
CA ASP A 121 -7.03 1.26 0.60
C ASP A 121 -7.30 2.22 -0.58
N ILE A 122 -6.44 3.22 -0.79
CA ILE A 122 -6.56 4.13 -1.93
C ILE A 122 -6.34 3.40 -3.28
N HIS A 123 -5.58 2.30 -3.28
CA HIS A 123 -5.29 1.49 -4.48
C HIS A 123 -6.35 0.41 -4.75
N SER A 124 -7.59 0.61 -4.32
CA SER A 124 -8.67 -0.36 -4.51
C SER A 124 -9.21 -0.36 -5.94
N ASN A 125 -9.58 -1.56 -6.43
CA ASN A 125 -10.34 -1.81 -7.65
C ASN A 125 -11.81 -2.02 -7.27
N VAL A 126 -12.53 -0.92 -7.00
CA VAL A 126 -13.88 -0.98 -6.45
C VAL A 126 -14.85 -1.54 -7.48
N SER A 127 -15.61 -2.57 -7.08
CA SER A 127 -16.64 -3.19 -7.90
C SER A 127 -18.05 -2.73 -7.50
N GLN A 128 -18.98 -2.88 -8.43
CA GLN A 128 -20.42 -2.66 -8.12
C GLN A 128 -20.88 -3.63 -7.02
N LYS A 129 -20.37 -4.86 -7.01
CA LYS A 129 -20.70 -5.85 -5.97
C LYS A 129 -20.28 -5.38 -4.57
N MET A 130 -19.11 -4.75 -4.42
CA MET A 130 -18.69 -4.16 -3.14
C MET A 130 -19.69 -3.08 -2.69
N VAL A 131 -20.13 -2.20 -3.61
CA VAL A 131 -21.12 -1.14 -3.35
C VAL A 131 -22.46 -1.72 -2.95
N ASP A 132 -22.93 -2.76 -3.63
CA ASP A 132 -24.25 -3.36 -3.39
C ASP A 132 -24.32 -4.12 -2.04
N GLN A 133 -23.19 -4.63 -1.53
CA GLN A 133 -23.15 -5.46 -0.33
C GLN A 133 -22.78 -4.70 0.95
N ALA A 134 -22.01 -3.63 0.84
CA ALA A 134 -21.70 -2.75 1.97
C ALA A 134 -22.80 -1.72 2.22
N SER A 135 -22.91 -1.22 3.45
CA SER A 135 -23.72 -0.04 3.76
C SER A 135 -22.95 1.24 3.49
N VAL A 136 -21.63 1.24 3.77
CA VAL A 136 -20.70 2.35 3.50
C VAL A 136 -19.34 1.78 3.10
N LEU A 137 -18.79 2.29 2.01
CA LEU A 137 -17.40 2.17 1.65
C LEU A 137 -16.70 3.52 1.90
N LEU A 138 -15.56 3.51 2.55
CA LEU A 138 -14.74 4.70 2.82
C LEU A 138 -13.28 4.41 2.52
N GLY A 139 -12.71 5.06 1.51
CA GLY A 139 -11.31 4.94 1.14
C GLY A 139 -10.41 5.91 1.90
N ARG A 140 -9.13 5.57 1.98
CA ARG A 140 -8.08 6.48 2.42
C ARG A 140 -8.01 7.68 1.47
N LYS A 141 -7.71 8.85 2.01
CA LYS A 141 -7.67 10.15 1.29
C LYS A 141 -6.25 10.71 1.20
N SER A 142 -5.26 9.99 1.71
CA SER A 142 -3.85 10.36 1.65
C SER A 142 -3.00 9.27 0.98
N TYR A 143 -2.00 9.71 0.23
CA TYR A 143 -0.92 8.88 -0.28
C TYR A 143 0.39 9.68 -0.20
N PRO A 144 1.32 9.33 0.67
CA PRO A 144 1.36 8.18 1.59
C PRO A 144 0.15 8.08 2.52
N GLU A 145 -0.19 6.85 2.91
CA GLU A 145 -1.41 6.51 3.65
C GLU A 145 -1.25 6.78 5.15
N ILE A 146 -1.16 8.04 5.52
CA ILE A 146 -0.98 8.48 6.91
C ILE A 146 -2.30 8.66 7.67
N ASP A 147 -3.44 8.60 7.00
CA ASP A 147 -4.79 8.82 7.54
C ASP A 147 -5.56 7.55 7.92
N MET A 148 -4.88 6.40 7.99
CA MET A 148 -5.50 5.09 8.21
C MET A 148 -6.42 5.05 9.43
N ALA A 149 -5.92 5.45 10.61
CA ALA A 149 -6.72 5.45 11.84
C ALA A 149 -7.83 6.52 11.79
N GLU A 150 -7.58 7.67 11.16
CA GLU A 150 -8.57 8.73 10.99
C GLU A 150 -9.77 8.27 10.16
N ARG A 151 -9.50 7.57 9.04
CA ARG A 151 -10.59 7.04 8.18
C ARG A 151 -11.41 5.97 8.90
N SER A 152 -10.78 5.14 9.72
CA SER A 152 -11.51 4.16 10.52
C SER A 152 -12.35 4.80 11.62
N ARG A 153 -11.89 5.88 12.25
CA ARG A 153 -12.71 6.68 13.18
C ARG A 153 -13.90 7.32 12.44
N GLU A 154 -13.69 7.88 11.23
CA GLU A 154 -14.79 8.39 10.40
C GLU A 154 -15.82 7.31 10.08
N CYS A 155 -15.41 6.05 9.80
CA CYS A 155 -16.35 4.93 9.65
C CYS A 155 -17.19 4.73 10.92
N VAL A 156 -16.57 4.79 12.10
CA VAL A 156 -17.31 4.64 13.38
C VAL A 156 -18.26 5.81 13.60
N ASP A 157 -17.85 7.04 13.32
CA ASP A 157 -18.73 8.22 13.44
C ASP A 157 -19.95 8.10 12.53
N ILE A 158 -19.77 7.63 11.29
CA ILE A 158 -20.87 7.35 10.36
C ILE A 158 -21.75 6.23 10.90
N LEU A 159 -21.19 5.14 11.43
CA LEU A 159 -21.94 4.06 12.04
C LEU A 159 -22.84 4.58 13.17
N MET A 160 -22.32 5.44 14.03
CA MET A 160 -23.13 5.99 15.14
C MET A 160 -24.28 6.86 14.64
N ARG A 161 -24.09 7.61 13.56
CA ARG A 161 -25.19 8.36 12.90
C ARG A 161 -26.26 7.42 12.33
N ILE A 162 -25.85 6.27 11.74
CA ILE A 162 -26.81 5.25 11.26
C ILE A 162 -27.64 4.70 12.43
N LEU A 163 -26.97 4.30 13.53
CA LEU A 163 -27.63 3.62 14.65
C LEU A 163 -28.45 4.55 15.54
N LYS A 164 -28.02 5.82 15.71
CA LYS A 164 -28.66 6.75 16.67
C LYS A 164 -29.52 7.81 15.99
N ASP A 165 -29.12 8.33 14.83
CA ASP A 165 -29.75 9.48 14.18
C ASP A 165 -30.64 9.07 13.01
N GLY A 166 -30.66 7.77 12.66
CA GLY A 166 -31.50 7.23 11.59
C GLY A 166 -31.01 7.57 10.18
N VAL A 167 -29.72 7.90 10.01
CA VAL A 167 -29.12 8.09 8.71
C VAL A 167 -29.21 6.80 7.88
N CYS A 168 -29.62 6.92 6.62
CA CYS A 168 -29.84 5.78 5.71
C CYS A 168 -28.89 5.86 4.51
N PRO A 169 -27.66 5.30 4.58
CA PRO A 169 -26.70 5.44 3.50
C PRO A 169 -27.17 4.84 2.18
N THR A 170 -26.98 5.59 1.09
CA THR A 170 -27.06 5.12 -0.28
C THR A 170 -25.75 5.45 -0.99
N MET A 171 -25.26 4.55 -1.85
CA MET A 171 -23.96 4.72 -2.52
C MET A 171 -24.11 4.66 -4.03
N ALA A 172 -23.29 5.45 -4.73
CA ALA A 172 -23.08 5.35 -6.16
C ALA A 172 -21.59 5.21 -6.49
N LEU A 173 -21.32 4.47 -7.56
CA LEU A 173 -19.99 4.23 -8.10
C LEU A 173 -19.89 4.80 -9.52
N HIS A 174 -18.81 5.55 -9.77
CA HIS A 174 -18.38 5.91 -11.12
C HIS A 174 -17.02 5.28 -11.39
N GLN A 175 -16.94 4.31 -12.29
CA GLN A 175 -15.69 3.72 -12.74
C GLN A 175 -15.08 4.59 -13.85
N ILE A 176 -13.89 5.11 -13.61
CA ILE A 176 -13.17 5.95 -14.55
C ILE A 176 -12.34 5.04 -15.47
N PRO A 177 -12.40 5.19 -16.81
CA PRO A 177 -11.64 4.35 -17.73
C PRO A 177 -10.17 4.76 -17.79
N MET A 178 -9.50 4.80 -16.64
CA MET A 178 -8.07 5.13 -16.53
C MET A 178 -7.43 4.44 -15.33
N PHE A 179 -6.11 4.33 -15.35
CA PHE A 179 -5.31 4.02 -14.19
C PHE A 179 -4.07 4.92 -14.13
N TRP A 180 -3.52 5.14 -12.92
CA TRP A 180 -2.46 6.12 -12.71
C TRP A 180 -1.10 5.53 -12.37
N GLY A 181 -1.01 4.24 -12.12
CA GLY A 181 0.17 3.64 -11.48
C GLY A 181 0.23 3.98 -9.99
N MET A 182 1.43 3.95 -9.39
CA MET A 182 1.58 3.98 -7.93
C MET A 182 2.19 5.28 -7.38
N ASN A 183 2.30 6.34 -8.19
CA ASN A 183 2.97 7.60 -7.81
C ASN A 183 2.01 8.77 -7.53
N GLN A 184 0.76 8.48 -7.10
CA GLN A 184 -0.30 9.48 -6.93
C GLN A 184 -0.26 10.15 -5.55
N VAL A 185 0.75 10.99 -5.33
CA VAL A 185 0.98 11.66 -4.04
C VAL A 185 -0.06 12.76 -3.81
N THR A 186 -0.90 12.60 -2.78
CA THR A 186 -2.04 13.50 -2.52
C THR A 186 -1.64 14.89 -2.02
N ALA A 187 -0.41 15.07 -1.53
CA ALA A 187 0.13 16.37 -1.15
C ALA A 187 0.59 17.22 -2.37
N HIS A 188 0.71 16.61 -3.56
CA HIS A 188 1.23 17.26 -4.76
C HIS A 188 0.19 17.30 -5.87
N SER A 189 0.33 18.32 -6.76
CA SER A 189 -0.45 18.39 -8.01
C SER A 189 -0.12 17.20 -8.91
N PRO A 190 -1.09 16.65 -9.65
CA PRO A 190 -2.51 17.07 -9.73
C PRO A 190 -3.41 16.40 -8.66
N MET A 191 -2.90 15.46 -7.87
CA MET A 191 -3.72 14.70 -6.93
C MET A 191 -4.22 15.57 -5.76
N ARG A 192 -3.46 16.59 -5.35
CA ARG A 192 -3.90 17.57 -4.35
C ARG A 192 -5.21 18.26 -4.76
N GLU A 193 -5.32 18.65 -6.02
CA GLU A 193 -6.51 19.26 -6.60
C GLU A 193 -7.68 18.27 -6.67
N ALA A 194 -7.40 16.98 -6.96
CA ALA A 194 -8.40 15.92 -6.93
C ALA A 194 -8.99 15.71 -5.52
N ILE A 195 -8.13 15.70 -4.50
CA ILE A 195 -8.57 15.60 -3.10
C ILE A 195 -9.33 16.85 -2.67
N ALA A 196 -8.92 18.04 -3.11
CA ALA A 196 -9.66 19.27 -2.82
C ALA A 196 -11.07 19.26 -3.45
N GLU A 197 -11.21 18.75 -4.68
CA GLU A 197 -12.51 18.59 -5.34
C GLU A 197 -13.38 17.54 -4.64
N LEU A 198 -12.79 16.43 -4.20
CA LEU A 198 -13.48 15.45 -3.35
C LEU A 198 -14.02 16.11 -2.07
N HIS A 199 -13.22 16.93 -1.39
CA HIS A 199 -13.66 17.64 -0.20
C HIS A 199 -14.80 18.64 -0.51
N ARG A 200 -14.76 19.30 -1.66
CA ARG A 200 -15.84 20.18 -2.11
C ARG A 200 -17.16 19.45 -2.29
N VAL A 201 -17.09 18.23 -2.87
CA VAL A 201 -18.28 17.37 -3.05
C VAL A 201 -18.78 16.85 -1.71
N THR A 202 -17.89 16.36 -0.85
CA THR A 202 -18.29 15.78 0.45
C THR A 202 -18.82 16.82 1.46
N ALA A 203 -18.55 18.10 1.22
CA ALA A 203 -19.14 19.19 2.02
C ALA A 203 -20.56 19.58 1.60
N GLN A 204 -21.13 18.98 0.53
CA GLN A 204 -22.47 19.32 0.07
C GLN A 204 -23.54 18.73 0.99
N PRO A 205 -24.67 19.43 1.17
CA PRO A 205 -25.81 18.91 1.93
C PRO A 205 -26.27 17.54 1.40
N GLY A 206 -26.57 16.62 2.30
CA GLY A 206 -27.00 15.27 1.97
C GLY A 206 -25.88 14.29 1.64
N VAL A 207 -24.63 14.74 1.46
CA VAL A 207 -23.47 13.86 1.30
C VAL A 207 -22.96 13.43 2.67
N ILE A 208 -22.79 12.12 2.87
CA ILE A 208 -22.23 11.55 4.10
C ILE A 208 -20.71 11.47 4.01
N CYS A 209 -20.20 10.87 2.94
CA CYS A 209 -18.78 10.76 2.65
C CYS A 209 -18.54 10.46 1.16
N GLY A 210 -17.30 10.42 0.75
CA GLY A 210 -16.90 10.03 -0.59
C GLY A 210 -15.43 9.72 -0.66
N SER A 211 -15.01 9.03 -1.73
CA SER A 211 -13.63 8.60 -1.92
C SER A 211 -13.25 8.53 -3.39
N ILE A 212 -11.96 8.68 -3.66
CA ILE A 212 -11.32 8.40 -4.94
C ILE A 212 -10.42 7.19 -4.74
N ALA A 213 -10.60 6.15 -5.54
CA ALA A 213 -9.70 5.01 -5.61
C ALA A 213 -8.81 5.15 -6.86
N THR A 214 -7.49 5.03 -6.67
CA THR A 214 -6.52 5.16 -7.77
C THR A 214 -6.26 3.86 -8.51
N CYS A 215 -6.83 2.75 -8.04
CA CYS A 215 -6.70 1.36 -8.49
C CYS A 215 -5.34 0.70 -8.21
N TYR A 216 -5.34 -0.63 -8.25
CA TYR A 216 -4.14 -1.45 -8.35
C TYR A 216 -4.06 -2.03 -9.77
N TYR A 217 -3.22 -1.42 -10.59
CA TYR A 217 -3.19 -1.66 -12.04
C TYR A 217 -2.57 -3.00 -12.46
N LEU A 218 -1.88 -3.71 -11.56
CA LEU A 218 -1.27 -5.02 -11.87
C LEU A 218 -2.26 -6.19 -11.73
N ALA A 219 -3.49 -5.94 -11.28
CA ALA A 219 -4.55 -6.94 -11.26
C ALA A 219 -5.30 -6.95 -12.61
N ASP A 220 -5.12 -8.02 -13.40
CA ASP A 220 -5.87 -8.21 -14.66
C ASP A 220 -7.29 -8.71 -14.37
N VAL A 221 -8.15 -7.79 -13.95
CA VAL A 221 -9.54 -8.05 -13.55
C VAL A 221 -10.51 -7.09 -14.26
N PRO A 222 -11.78 -7.49 -14.49
CA PRO A 222 -12.73 -6.65 -15.22
C PRO A 222 -13.01 -5.27 -14.63
N ASN A 223 -12.92 -5.14 -13.30
CA ASN A 223 -13.16 -3.88 -12.58
C ASN A 223 -11.88 -3.06 -12.31
N MET A 224 -10.72 -3.46 -12.84
CA MET A 224 -9.48 -2.69 -12.70
C MET A 224 -9.64 -1.31 -13.32
N GLY A 225 -9.21 -0.28 -12.60
CA GLY A 225 -9.26 1.12 -12.99
C GLY A 225 -9.65 2.02 -11.85
N ALA A 226 -9.39 3.32 -12.03
CA ALA A 226 -9.77 4.33 -11.04
C ALA A 226 -11.27 4.41 -10.85
N SER A 227 -11.70 4.88 -9.70
CA SER A 227 -13.12 5.06 -9.42
C SER A 227 -13.39 6.15 -8.38
N VAL A 228 -14.61 6.66 -8.43
CA VAL A 228 -15.19 7.54 -7.41
C VAL A 228 -16.41 6.85 -6.84
N TYR A 229 -16.55 6.85 -5.54
CA TYR A 229 -17.78 6.41 -4.88
C TYR A 229 -18.22 7.43 -3.83
N ILE A 230 -19.53 7.76 -3.87
CA ILE A 230 -20.13 8.79 -3.04
C ILE A 230 -21.28 8.15 -2.24
N VAL A 231 -21.33 8.52 -0.96
CA VAL A 231 -22.37 8.07 -0.02
C VAL A 231 -23.22 9.25 0.38
N THR A 232 -24.54 9.12 0.26
CA THR A 232 -25.51 10.14 0.62
C THR A 232 -26.55 9.60 1.61
N ASP A 233 -27.29 10.48 2.26
CA ASP A 233 -28.37 10.12 3.16
C ASP A 233 -29.67 9.95 2.35
N ASN A 234 -30.05 8.69 2.08
CA ASN A 234 -31.27 8.27 1.40
C ASN A 234 -31.54 8.98 0.04
N ASP A 235 -30.50 9.33 -0.70
CA ASP A 235 -30.62 9.96 -2.01
C ASP A 235 -29.64 9.35 -3.03
N GLN A 236 -30.07 8.24 -3.64
CA GLN A 236 -29.26 7.53 -4.65
C GLN A 236 -28.96 8.39 -5.88
N ASN A 237 -29.89 9.27 -6.27
CA ASN A 237 -29.66 10.14 -7.43
C ASN A 237 -28.59 11.20 -7.15
N LEU A 238 -28.60 11.79 -5.97
CA LEU A 238 -27.56 12.75 -5.55
C LEU A 238 -26.19 12.08 -5.49
N ALA A 239 -26.12 10.84 -4.95
CA ALA A 239 -24.88 10.08 -4.93
C ALA A 239 -24.33 9.88 -6.35
N GLN A 240 -25.18 9.45 -7.30
CA GLN A 240 -24.78 9.23 -8.69
C GLN A 240 -24.34 10.51 -9.38
N VAL A 241 -25.07 11.60 -9.21
CA VAL A 241 -24.73 12.92 -9.81
C VAL A 241 -23.32 13.35 -9.36
N TYR A 242 -22.99 13.27 -8.07
CA TYR A 242 -21.68 13.67 -7.58
C TYR A 242 -20.56 12.68 -7.96
N ALA A 243 -20.85 11.39 -7.99
CA ALA A 243 -19.89 10.39 -8.47
C ALA A 243 -19.53 10.63 -9.95
N ASP A 244 -20.53 10.89 -10.80
CA ASP A 244 -20.33 11.17 -12.23
C ASP A 244 -19.61 12.50 -12.46
N GLN A 245 -19.96 13.55 -11.72
CA GLN A 245 -19.29 14.86 -11.82
C GLN A 245 -17.81 14.75 -11.48
N LEU A 246 -17.48 14.14 -10.35
CA LEU A 246 -16.08 14.01 -9.92
C LEU A 246 -15.30 13.04 -10.82
N GLY A 247 -15.92 11.93 -11.23
CA GLY A 247 -15.31 10.96 -12.13
C GLY A 247 -15.01 11.56 -13.50
N SER A 248 -15.94 12.31 -14.07
CA SER A 248 -15.74 13.03 -15.34
C SER A 248 -14.66 14.11 -15.21
N TRP A 249 -14.67 14.87 -14.12
CA TRP A 249 -13.66 15.89 -13.85
C TRP A 249 -12.23 15.31 -13.79
N LEU A 250 -12.07 14.12 -13.19
CA LEU A 250 -10.80 13.40 -13.15
C LEU A 250 -10.38 12.91 -14.54
N PHE A 251 -11.29 12.31 -15.30
CA PHE A 251 -10.99 11.77 -16.62
C PHE A 251 -10.62 12.86 -17.64
N GLU A 252 -11.28 14.00 -17.60
CA GLU A 252 -10.95 15.16 -18.44
C GLU A 252 -9.51 15.63 -18.24
N ARG A 253 -8.96 15.43 -17.05
CA ARG A 253 -7.59 15.81 -16.66
C ARG A 253 -6.58 14.66 -16.73
N ARG A 254 -6.95 13.50 -17.30
CA ARG A 254 -6.14 12.28 -17.26
C ARG A 254 -4.69 12.45 -17.69
N THR A 255 -4.39 13.40 -18.59
CA THR A 255 -3.02 13.68 -19.07
C THR A 255 -2.15 14.39 -18.04
N GLU A 256 -2.73 15.04 -17.03
CA GLU A 256 -1.98 15.74 -15.99
C GLU A 256 -1.25 14.76 -15.05
N TRP A 257 -1.68 13.49 -14.99
CA TRP A 257 -1.04 12.44 -14.19
C TRP A 257 0.13 11.76 -14.89
N HIS A 258 0.54 12.22 -16.08
CA HIS A 258 1.78 11.76 -16.67
C HIS A 258 2.96 12.17 -15.81
N TYR A 259 3.78 11.18 -15.46
CA TYR A 259 4.99 11.40 -14.68
C TYR A 259 6.21 11.00 -15.50
N PRO A 260 7.18 11.91 -15.75
CA PRO A 260 8.41 11.57 -16.42
C PRO A 260 9.23 10.65 -15.52
N LEU A 261 9.48 9.44 -15.99
CA LEU A 261 10.33 8.49 -15.32
C LEU A 261 11.76 8.65 -15.84
N LEU A 262 12.72 8.81 -14.93
CA LEU A 262 14.13 8.94 -15.21
C LEU A 262 14.84 7.61 -14.92
N SER A 263 15.92 7.32 -15.62
CA SER A 263 16.88 6.34 -15.13
C SER A 263 17.62 6.92 -13.90
N THR A 264 18.20 6.07 -13.06
CA THR A 264 19.00 6.54 -11.91
C THR A 264 20.15 7.43 -12.37
N SER A 265 20.78 7.13 -13.50
CA SER A 265 21.86 7.92 -14.06
C SER A 265 21.43 9.33 -14.49
N GLU A 266 20.26 9.46 -15.17
CA GLU A 266 19.71 10.78 -15.53
C GLU A 266 19.33 11.60 -14.28
N ALA A 267 18.70 10.95 -13.31
CA ALA A 267 18.33 11.58 -12.05
C ALA A 267 19.55 12.05 -11.25
N LEU A 268 20.65 11.27 -11.27
CA LEU A 268 21.91 11.63 -10.65
C LEU A 268 22.52 12.89 -11.28
N GLN A 269 22.53 12.99 -12.62
CA GLN A 269 23.03 14.19 -13.30
C GLN A 269 22.24 15.44 -12.92
N ILE A 270 20.89 15.32 -12.79
CA ILE A 270 20.03 16.43 -12.35
C ILE A 270 20.35 16.79 -10.89
N ALA A 271 20.52 15.81 -10.01
CA ALA A 271 20.79 16.00 -8.59
C ALA A 271 22.12 16.72 -8.36
N GLU A 272 23.19 16.36 -9.11
CA GLU A 272 24.49 17.00 -9.05
C GLU A 272 24.44 18.48 -9.49
N LEU A 273 23.64 18.79 -10.51
CA LEU A 273 23.44 20.17 -10.98
C LEU A 273 22.63 21.00 -9.99
N ASP A 274 21.63 20.39 -9.35
CA ASP A 274 20.74 21.06 -8.37
C ASP A 274 21.44 21.31 -7.02
N GLY A 275 22.30 20.39 -6.59
CA GLY A 275 23.11 20.50 -5.38
C GLY A 275 22.35 20.51 -4.06
N ARG A 276 21.07 20.11 -4.04
CA ARG A 276 20.24 19.98 -2.84
C ARG A 276 20.28 18.58 -2.28
N PHE A 277 20.96 18.39 -1.15
CA PHE A 277 21.14 17.11 -0.50
C PHE A 277 20.44 17.05 0.87
N PRO A 278 20.13 15.84 1.40
CA PRO A 278 20.23 14.55 0.73
C PRO A 278 19.23 14.40 -0.43
N VAL A 279 19.61 13.64 -1.45
CA VAL A 279 18.74 13.31 -2.60
C VAL A 279 18.20 11.90 -2.43
N ILE A 280 16.89 11.76 -2.58
CA ILE A 280 16.21 10.45 -2.59
C ILE A 280 15.99 10.03 -4.05
N PHE A 281 16.46 8.83 -4.40
CA PHE A 281 16.14 8.14 -5.65
C PHE A 281 15.12 7.05 -5.35
N ALA A 282 13.88 7.24 -5.79
CA ALA A 282 12.77 6.32 -5.51
C ALA A 282 12.51 5.42 -6.71
N ASP A 283 12.90 4.14 -6.60
CA ASP A 283 12.65 3.14 -7.64
C ASP A 283 11.19 2.69 -7.59
N VAL A 284 10.41 3.16 -8.57
CA VAL A 284 8.97 2.91 -8.63
C VAL A 284 8.63 1.50 -9.09
N TRP A 285 9.53 0.85 -9.86
CA TRP A 285 9.25 -0.47 -10.42
C TRP A 285 9.68 -1.62 -9.50
N ASP A 286 10.65 -1.41 -8.61
CA ASP A 286 10.96 -2.39 -7.56
C ASP A 286 10.31 -2.04 -6.22
N ASN A 287 9.06 -1.57 -6.28
CA ASN A 287 8.25 -1.21 -5.12
C ASN A 287 7.75 -2.47 -4.39
N THR A 288 8.36 -2.77 -3.26
CA THR A 288 8.02 -3.94 -2.43
C THR A 288 6.61 -3.87 -1.85
N GLY A 289 6.08 -2.67 -1.62
CA GLY A 289 4.69 -2.48 -1.22
C GLY A 289 3.66 -2.82 -2.32
N GLY A 290 4.08 -2.83 -3.58
CA GLY A 290 3.26 -3.31 -4.71
C GLY A 290 3.46 -4.80 -5.03
N GLY A 291 4.33 -5.51 -4.29
CA GLY A 291 4.59 -6.94 -4.49
C GLY A 291 5.86 -7.28 -5.26
N SER A 292 6.68 -6.29 -5.64
CA SER A 292 7.99 -6.54 -6.26
C SER A 292 8.93 -7.27 -5.30
N PRO A 293 9.88 -8.08 -5.82
CA PRO A 293 10.84 -8.81 -5.00
C PRO A 293 11.72 -7.95 -4.10
N GLY A 294 12.07 -6.73 -4.51
CA GLY A 294 12.93 -5.85 -3.74
C GLY A 294 14.43 -6.15 -3.89
N ASP A 295 14.83 -6.83 -4.95
CA ASP A 295 16.21 -7.22 -5.19
C ASP A 295 16.81 -6.67 -6.49
N SER A 296 16.15 -5.67 -7.15
CA SER A 296 16.69 -5.02 -8.35
C SER A 296 18.04 -4.37 -8.08
N THR A 297 18.95 -4.44 -9.07
CA THR A 297 20.34 -4.02 -8.92
C THR A 297 20.70 -2.76 -9.69
N GLY A 298 19.81 -2.24 -10.55
CA GLY A 298 20.11 -1.10 -11.44
C GLY A 298 20.59 0.14 -10.69
N MET A 299 19.90 0.55 -9.63
CA MET A 299 20.27 1.69 -8.81
C MET A 299 21.62 1.48 -8.09
N LEU A 300 21.85 0.30 -7.49
CA LEU A 300 23.10 -0.04 -6.82
C LEU A 300 24.27 -0.02 -7.81
N ARG A 301 24.07 -0.56 -9.02
CA ARG A 301 25.06 -0.52 -10.11
C ARG A 301 25.44 0.92 -10.44
N THR A 302 24.46 1.80 -10.63
CA THR A 302 24.71 3.22 -10.93
C THR A 302 25.49 3.91 -9.81
N PHE A 303 25.20 3.62 -8.54
CA PHE A 303 25.91 4.22 -7.40
C PHE A 303 27.36 3.75 -7.34
N ILE A 304 27.65 2.48 -7.59
CA ILE A 304 29.01 1.93 -7.64
C ILE A 304 29.80 2.48 -8.85
N GLU A 305 29.20 2.47 -10.05
CA GLU A 305 29.86 2.93 -11.28
C GLU A 305 30.17 4.44 -11.25
N ALA A 306 29.33 5.22 -10.56
CA ALA A 306 29.55 6.65 -10.34
C ALA A 306 30.45 6.95 -9.13
N GLU A 307 30.98 5.93 -8.44
CA GLU A 307 31.86 6.06 -7.27
C GLU A 307 31.25 6.97 -6.19
N LEU A 308 29.93 6.88 -5.96
CA LEU A 308 29.22 7.74 -5.01
C LEU A 308 29.60 7.39 -3.58
N ARG A 309 30.35 8.28 -2.95
CA ARG A 309 30.59 8.22 -1.50
C ARG A 309 29.39 8.81 -0.74
N ASP A 310 29.23 8.42 0.52
CA ASP A 310 28.08 8.83 1.34
C ASP A 310 26.72 8.48 0.67
N SER A 311 26.63 7.27 0.09
CA SER A 311 25.43 6.76 -0.57
C SER A 311 24.91 5.49 0.09
N CYS A 312 23.60 5.25 -0.03
CA CYS A 312 23.01 4.00 0.45
C CYS A 312 21.84 3.53 -0.41
N VAL A 313 21.65 2.21 -0.46
CA VAL A 313 20.45 1.57 -1.04
C VAL A 313 19.63 0.92 0.06
N LEU A 314 18.39 1.35 0.20
CA LEU A 314 17.43 0.94 1.21
C LEU A 314 16.25 0.25 0.53
N TYR A 315 16.21 -0.99 0.53
CA TYR A 315 17.11 -2.09 0.87
C TYR A 315 17.22 -3.06 -0.31
N ILE A 316 17.97 -4.14 -0.19
CA ILE A 316 17.96 -5.26 -1.12
C ILE A 316 17.57 -6.55 -0.36
N VAL A 317 16.58 -7.27 -0.87
CA VAL A 317 16.19 -8.60 -0.34
C VAL A 317 17.20 -9.62 -0.82
N ASP A 318 18.06 -10.12 0.09
CA ASP A 318 19.11 -11.07 -0.25
C ASP A 318 19.47 -12.01 0.91
N PRO A 319 18.64 -13.02 1.18
CA PRO A 319 18.87 -13.98 2.27
C PRO A 319 20.19 -14.74 2.14
N GLU A 320 20.64 -14.99 0.90
CA GLU A 320 21.88 -15.73 0.64
C GLU A 320 23.13 -14.93 1.08
N SER A 321 23.21 -13.65 0.70
CA SER A 321 24.30 -12.78 1.11
C SER A 321 24.28 -12.53 2.63
N ILE A 322 23.09 -12.41 3.24
CA ILE A 322 22.95 -12.28 4.70
C ILE A 322 23.52 -13.51 5.42
N ALA A 323 23.22 -14.73 4.95
CA ALA A 323 23.77 -15.95 5.54
C ALA A 323 25.31 -16.00 5.50
N GLN A 324 25.92 -15.46 4.43
CA GLN A 324 27.38 -15.31 4.35
C GLN A 324 27.91 -14.28 5.35
N CYS A 325 27.25 -13.11 5.47
CA CYS A 325 27.58 -12.08 6.44
C CYS A 325 27.49 -12.59 7.89
N GLN A 326 26.41 -13.29 8.22
CA GLN A 326 26.23 -13.89 9.57
C GLN A 326 27.33 -14.89 9.92
N LYS A 327 27.74 -15.73 8.95
CA LYS A 327 28.82 -16.70 9.14
C LYS A 327 30.18 -16.05 9.36
N ALA A 328 30.46 -14.95 8.66
CA ALA A 328 31.73 -14.25 8.74
C ALA A 328 31.83 -13.31 9.95
N GLY A 329 30.72 -12.70 10.36
CA GLY A 329 30.67 -11.74 11.47
C GLY A 329 30.96 -10.30 11.08
N VAL A 330 30.66 -9.38 11.98
CA VAL A 330 30.93 -7.94 11.82
C VAL A 330 32.44 -7.67 11.71
N GLY A 331 32.81 -6.75 10.81
CA GLY A 331 34.19 -6.39 10.47
C GLY A 331 34.85 -7.30 9.44
N ALA A 332 34.14 -8.35 8.96
CA ALA A 332 34.72 -9.23 7.93
C ALA A 332 34.57 -8.60 6.53
N GLU A 333 35.61 -8.70 5.72
CA GLU A 333 35.55 -8.42 4.28
C GLU A 333 35.17 -9.68 3.50
N LEU A 334 34.19 -9.57 2.62
CA LEU A 334 33.64 -10.67 1.81
C LEU A 334 33.49 -10.26 0.34
N MET A 335 33.64 -11.25 -0.55
CA MET A 335 33.14 -11.13 -1.91
C MET A 335 31.70 -11.66 -1.94
N LEU A 336 30.75 -10.77 -2.14
CA LEU A 336 29.32 -11.08 -2.15
C LEU A 336 28.73 -10.87 -3.55
N GLY A 337 27.81 -11.74 -3.93
CA GLY A 337 26.94 -11.52 -5.09
C GLY A 337 25.62 -10.93 -4.61
N VAL A 338 25.39 -9.63 -4.78
CA VAL A 338 24.28 -8.88 -4.19
C VAL A 338 23.14 -8.66 -5.18
N GLY A 339 21.93 -9.00 -4.79
CA GLY A 339 20.68 -8.76 -5.53
C GLY A 339 20.56 -9.51 -6.86
N GLY A 340 19.53 -9.21 -7.65
CA GLY A 340 19.29 -9.76 -8.99
C GLY A 340 19.05 -11.28 -9.03
N LYS A 341 18.52 -11.89 -7.97
CA LYS A 341 18.40 -13.34 -7.82
C LYS A 341 17.00 -13.88 -8.04
N SER A 342 15.99 -13.03 -7.87
CA SER A 342 14.58 -13.45 -7.92
C SER A 342 14.05 -13.61 -9.35
N SER A 343 14.53 -12.79 -10.28
CA SER A 343 14.10 -12.78 -11.68
C SER A 343 15.15 -12.12 -12.57
N PRO A 344 15.29 -12.55 -13.83
CA PRO A 344 16.13 -11.87 -14.83
C PRO A 344 15.74 -10.38 -15.04
N LEU A 345 14.50 -10.01 -14.74
CA LEU A 345 14.02 -8.63 -14.85
C LEU A 345 14.55 -7.70 -13.75
N GLN A 346 15.16 -8.26 -12.69
CA GLN A 346 15.72 -7.49 -11.57
C GLN A 346 17.17 -7.07 -11.80
N GLY A 347 17.70 -7.33 -13.00
CA GLY A 347 19.09 -7.07 -13.36
C GLY A 347 20.06 -8.18 -12.91
N ASP A 348 21.33 -8.05 -13.31
CA ASP A 348 22.36 -9.02 -12.97
C ASP A 348 22.84 -8.82 -11.53
N THR A 349 23.17 -9.91 -10.85
CA THR A 349 23.82 -9.89 -9.53
C THR A 349 25.11 -9.05 -9.57
N ILE A 350 25.30 -8.20 -8.57
CA ILE A 350 26.48 -7.34 -8.45
C ILE A 350 27.53 -8.00 -7.55
N SER A 351 28.74 -8.15 -8.08
CA SER A 351 29.88 -8.61 -7.27
C SER A 351 30.43 -7.44 -6.45
N MET A 352 30.35 -7.52 -5.12
CA MET A 352 30.87 -6.50 -4.19
C MET A 352 31.93 -7.11 -3.29
N LYS A 353 33.07 -6.37 -3.13
CA LYS A 353 34.01 -6.61 -2.05
C LYS A 353 33.64 -5.75 -0.86
N ALA A 354 32.77 -6.26 -0.01
CA ALA A 354 32.14 -5.47 1.03
C ALA A 354 32.55 -5.87 2.44
N GLU A 355 32.65 -4.87 3.32
CA GLU A 355 32.80 -5.06 4.77
C GLU A 355 31.40 -5.27 5.38
N VAL A 356 31.26 -6.20 6.33
CA VAL A 356 30.05 -6.37 7.16
C VAL A 356 30.07 -5.35 8.30
N VAL A 357 29.29 -4.28 8.17
CA VAL A 357 29.26 -3.17 9.14
C VAL A 357 28.40 -3.50 10.35
N ALA A 358 27.23 -4.11 10.13
CA ALA A 358 26.33 -4.49 11.22
C ALA A 358 25.46 -5.71 10.84
N LEU A 359 24.98 -6.39 11.86
CA LEU A 359 24.02 -7.51 11.75
C LEU A 359 22.85 -7.26 12.73
N SER A 360 21.64 -7.68 12.33
CA SER A 360 20.42 -7.57 13.14
C SER A 360 19.56 -8.80 12.97
N ASP A 361 18.68 -9.07 13.94
CA ASP A 361 17.59 -10.05 13.83
C ASP A 361 16.38 -9.51 13.05
N GLY A 362 16.40 -8.22 12.70
CA GLY A 362 15.40 -7.55 11.87
C GLY A 362 14.23 -6.92 12.62
N HIS A 363 14.19 -6.98 13.96
CA HIS A 363 13.12 -6.38 14.74
C HIS A 363 13.34 -4.89 14.98
N PHE A 364 12.28 -4.10 14.78
CA PHE A 364 12.26 -2.66 15.04
C PHE A 364 10.84 -2.20 15.37
N HIS A 365 10.65 -0.92 15.68
CA HIS A 365 9.32 -0.31 15.82
C HIS A 365 9.22 0.86 14.86
N TYR A 366 8.07 0.95 14.18
CA TYR A 366 7.75 2.11 13.36
C TYR A 366 7.54 3.34 14.25
N ASP A 367 8.25 4.42 13.94
CA ASP A 367 8.12 5.71 14.64
C ASP A 367 7.76 6.87 13.72
N GLY A 368 7.66 6.60 12.42
CA GLY A 368 7.14 7.53 11.41
C GLY A 368 5.60 7.59 11.39
N PRO A 369 5.02 8.40 10.50
CA PRO A 369 3.57 8.64 10.48
C PRO A 369 2.74 7.44 10.03
N MET A 370 3.30 6.49 9.28
CA MET A 370 2.63 5.26 8.90
C MET A 370 2.88 4.16 9.94
N TYR A 371 1.83 3.48 10.37
CA TYR A 371 1.90 2.38 11.34
C TYR A 371 2.61 2.70 12.65
N SER A 372 2.74 3.98 13.02
CA SER A 372 3.37 4.40 14.29
C SER A 372 2.88 3.55 15.46
N GLY A 373 3.82 3.03 16.26
CA GLY A 373 3.55 2.17 17.41
C GLY A 373 3.54 0.67 17.11
N LEU A 374 3.52 0.23 15.85
CA LEU A 374 3.60 -1.19 15.51
C LEU A 374 5.05 -1.68 15.49
N ALA A 375 5.24 -2.96 15.84
CA ALA A 375 6.48 -3.67 15.64
C ALA A 375 6.64 -4.08 14.16
N GLY A 376 7.81 -3.84 13.60
CA GLY A 376 8.23 -4.30 12.29
C GLY A 376 9.25 -5.44 12.40
N ASN A 377 9.33 -6.28 11.37
CA ASN A 377 10.32 -7.35 11.29
C ASN A 377 10.73 -7.59 9.83
N MET A 378 11.99 -7.33 9.53
CA MET A 378 12.60 -7.58 8.21
C MET A 378 13.39 -8.91 8.16
N GLY A 379 13.27 -9.73 9.21
CA GLY A 379 14.07 -10.95 9.39
C GLY A 379 15.56 -10.66 9.58
N PRO A 380 16.41 -11.68 9.68
CA PRO A 380 17.84 -11.51 9.71
C PRO A 380 18.30 -10.52 8.64
N SER A 381 19.10 -9.55 9.04
CA SER A 381 19.48 -8.41 8.21
C SER A 381 20.97 -8.08 8.37
N ALA A 382 21.57 -7.46 7.36
CA ALA A 382 22.96 -7.05 7.38
C ALA A 382 23.12 -5.66 6.76
N HIS A 383 24.02 -4.88 7.29
CA HIS A 383 24.55 -3.66 6.68
C HIS A 383 25.93 -3.98 6.12
N ILE A 384 26.10 -3.82 4.83
CA ILE A 384 27.38 -3.97 4.14
C ILE A 384 27.82 -2.66 3.49
N GLU A 385 29.12 -2.49 3.31
CA GLU A 385 29.70 -1.25 2.75
C GLU A 385 30.87 -1.59 1.80
N GLN A 386 30.91 -0.90 0.67
CA GLN A 386 32.04 -0.88 -0.26
C GLN A 386 32.33 0.55 -0.73
N ASP A 387 33.56 1.07 -0.47
CA ASP A 387 34.03 2.37 -0.99
C ASP A 387 33.07 3.56 -0.74
N GLY A 388 32.34 3.55 0.37
CA GLY A 388 31.35 4.57 0.74
C GLY A 388 29.94 4.34 0.19
N VAL A 389 29.71 3.22 -0.49
CA VAL A 389 28.38 2.75 -0.90
C VAL A 389 27.86 1.76 0.14
N HIS A 390 26.84 2.16 0.89
CA HIS A 390 26.19 1.34 1.91
C HIS A 390 24.98 0.60 1.34
N VAL A 391 24.81 -0.67 1.71
CA VAL A 391 23.64 -1.46 1.32
C VAL A 391 23.04 -2.14 2.54
N LEU A 392 21.73 -1.96 2.76
CA LEU A 392 21.02 -2.72 3.75
C LEU A 392 20.44 -3.98 3.08
N LEU A 393 20.86 -5.15 3.55
CA LEU A 393 20.32 -6.44 3.12
C LEU A 393 19.29 -6.93 4.11
N VAL A 394 18.15 -7.42 3.62
CA VAL A 394 17.06 -7.94 4.43
C VAL A 394 16.59 -9.30 3.94
N THR A 395 16.04 -10.12 4.85
CA THR A 395 15.52 -11.44 4.50
C THR A 395 14.04 -11.38 4.11
N GLN A 396 13.28 -10.51 4.77
CA GLN A 396 11.85 -10.34 4.52
C GLN A 396 11.58 -8.99 3.89
N ARG A 397 10.71 -8.97 2.88
CA ARG A 397 10.27 -7.74 2.25
C ARG A 397 9.43 -6.92 3.23
N GLU A 398 9.77 -5.65 3.36
CA GLU A 398 8.96 -4.64 4.01
C GLU A 398 9.04 -3.36 3.17
N GLN A 399 8.08 -2.50 3.23
CA GLN A 399 8.15 -1.27 2.44
C GLN A 399 8.97 -0.21 3.18
N PRO A 400 9.90 0.50 2.52
CA PRO A 400 10.78 1.48 3.19
C PRO A 400 10.08 2.84 3.39
N PHE A 401 8.97 2.86 4.15
CA PHE A 401 8.23 4.09 4.46
C PHE A 401 8.62 4.74 5.80
N ASP A 402 9.54 4.13 6.53
CA ASP A 402 10.03 4.56 7.84
C ASP A 402 11.55 4.53 7.85
N THR A 403 12.18 5.30 8.73
CA THR A 403 13.64 5.32 8.88
C THR A 403 14.14 4.44 10.02
N ALA A 404 13.27 3.88 10.84
CA ALA A 404 13.63 3.06 12.00
C ALA A 404 14.48 1.83 11.62
N PHE A 405 14.18 1.20 10.48
CA PHE A 405 14.92 0.03 10.03
C PHE A 405 16.39 0.33 9.67
N SER A 406 16.73 1.54 9.21
CA SER A 406 18.13 1.91 8.98
C SER A 406 18.91 2.02 10.29
N ARG A 407 18.27 2.54 11.34
CA ARG A 407 18.87 2.65 12.68
C ARG A 407 19.12 1.30 13.33
N MET A 408 18.26 0.31 13.09
CA MET A 408 18.46 -1.07 13.56
C MET A 408 19.75 -1.71 13.01
N LEU A 409 20.23 -1.23 11.85
CA LEU A 409 21.46 -1.65 11.18
C LEU A 409 22.60 -0.61 11.29
N ASN A 410 22.51 0.31 12.25
CA ASN A 410 23.53 1.35 12.52
C ASN A 410 23.85 2.25 11.31
N LEU A 411 22.89 2.47 10.40
CA LEU A 411 23.02 3.40 9.30
C LEU A 411 22.35 4.72 9.64
N ASP A 412 23.15 5.78 9.74
CA ASP A 412 22.69 7.15 9.92
C ASP A 412 22.41 7.80 8.57
N LEU A 413 21.14 7.89 8.20
CA LEU A 413 20.71 8.47 6.93
C LEU A 413 21.01 9.96 6.80
N GLN A 414 21.19 10.68 7.91
CA GLN A 414 21.54 12.11 7.88
C GLN A 414 22.95 12.37 7.38
N ARG A 415 23.80 11.33 7.35
CA ARG A 415 25.17 11.40 6.81
C ARG A 415 25.24 11.03 5.34
N MET A 416 24.14 10.55 4.75
CA MET A 416 24.07 10.12 3.35
C MET A 416 23.70 11.29 2.46
N LYS A 417 24.39 11.46 1.34
CA LYS A 417 24.05 12.40 0.27
C LYS A 417 23.05 11.82 -0.71
N TYR A 418 23.21 10.54 -1.02
CA TYR A 418 22.43 9.84 -2.05
C TYR A 418 21.77 8.64 -1.41
N ILE A 419 20.45 8.63 -1.43
CA ILE A 419 19.64 7.59 -0.78
C ILE A 419 18.73 6.95 -1.81
N GLY A 420 18.97 5.69 -2.12
CA GLY A 420 18.11 4.87 -2.96
C GLY A 420 17.05 4.15 -2.13
N VAL A 421 15.78 4.25 -2.53
CA VAL A 421 14.68 3.55 -1.88
C VAL A 421 13.85 2.76 -2.89
N LYS A 422 13.44 1.55 -2.54
CA LYS A 422 12.57 0.69 -3.37
C LYS A 422 11.10 0.89 -3.02
N SER A 423 10.56 2.05 -3.45
CA SER A 423 9.21 2.48 -3.12
C SER A 423 8.69 3.50 -4.13
N ALA A 424 7.40 3.41 -4.48
CA ALA A 424 6.78 4.38 -5.38
C ALA A 424 6.54 5.75 -4.70
N ALA A 425 5.88 5.77 -3.54
CA ALA A 425 5.57 7.02 -2.85
C ALA A 425 5.53 6.92 -1.31
N HIS A 426 5.27 5.75 -0.73
CA HIS A 426 5.11 5.61 0.73
C HIS A 426 6.33 6.07 1.53
N PHE A 427 7.55 5.93 0.97
CA PHE A 427 8.77 6.43 1.59
C PHE A 427 8.70 7.91 1.96
N ARG A 428 7.90 8.72 1.23
CA ARG A 428 7.75 10.15 1.51
C ARG A 428 7.29 10.44 2.93
N ALA A 429 6.50 9.52 3.51
CA ALA A 429 6.04 9.65 4.90
C ALA A 429 7.21 9.82 5.90
N GLY A 430 8.30 9.07 5.72
CA GLY A 430 9.46 9.14 6.61
C GLY A 430 10.62 9.99 6.10
N PHE A 431 10.67 10.35 4.80
CA PHE A 431 11.85 10.92 4.17
C PHE A 431 11.65 12.33 3.61
N GLU A 432 10.45 12.69 3.12
CA GLU A 432 10.26 13.93 2.36
C GLU A 432 10.54 15.19 3.18
N ALA A 433 10.18 15.22 4.46
CA ALA A 433 10.30 16.40 5.30
C ALA A 433 11.76 16.90 5.51
N TRP A 434 12.74 16.01 5.32
CA TRP A 434 14.16 16.32 5.54
C TRP A 434 15.04 16.10 4.30
N SER A 435 14.48 15.63 3.19
CA SER A 435 15.20 15.49 1.91
C SER A 435 15.39 16.84 1.21
N GLY A 436 16.56 17.03 0.59
CA GLY A 436 16.85 18.20 -0.24
C GLY A 436 16.16 18.13 -1.61
N ALA A 437 16.10 16.92 -2.19
CA ALA A 437 15.41 16.64 -3.45
C ALA A 437 14.92 15.19 -3.50
N ILE A 438 13.91 14.93 -4.32
CA ILE A 438 13.39 13.59 -4.59
C ILE A 438 13.27 13.40 -6.10
N HIS A 439 13.88 12.34 -6.63
CA HIS A 439 13.71 11.91 -8.01
C HIS A 439 13.07 10.52 -8.05
N VAL A 440 11.98 10.40 -8.80
CA VAL A 440 11.38 9.10 -9.10
C VAL A 440 12.14 8.49 -10.26
N VAL A 441 12.65 7.30 -10.04
CA VAL A 441 13.46 6.58 -11.03
C VAL A 441 12.79 5.26 -11.42
N SER A 442 13.10 4.81 -12.63
CA SER A 442 12.56 3.57 -13.20
C SER A 442 13.71 2.66 -13.60
N GLU A 443 14.05 1.74 -12.72
CA GLU A 443 15.01 0.67 -13.05
C GLU A 443 14.25 -0.56 -13.57
N PRO A 444 14.88 -1.40 -14.40
CA PRO A 444 14.25 -2.64 -14.83
C PRO A 444 13.77 -3.49 -13.65
N SER A 445 12.50 -3.86 -13.65
CA SER A 445 11.87 -4.69 -12.64
C SER A 445 10.56 -5.28 -13.15
N ILE A 446 9.94 -6.17 -12.38
CA ILE A 446 8.71 -6.87 -12.76
C ILE A 446 7.47 -5.97 -12.81
N HIS A 447 7.49 -4.80 -12.16
CA HIS A 447 6.35 -3.87 -12.12
C HIS A 447 6.34 -2.84 -13.25
N THR A 448 7.27 -2.93 -14.21
CA THR A 448 7.31 -2.01 -15.35
C THR A 448 5.96 -1.96 -16.08
N LEU A 449 5.55 -0.76 -16.50
CA LEU A 449 4.41 -0.58 -17.41
C LEU A 449 4.72 -0.96 -18.86
N LYS A 450 6.01 -1.16 -19.18
CA LYS A 450 6.44 -1.57 -20.50
C LYS A 450 5.96 -3.00 -20.77
N ASP A 451 5.32 -3.19 -21.91
CA ASP A 451 4.82 -4.48 -22.39
C ASP A 451 3.71 -5.12 -21.52
N LEU A 452 3.05 -4.34 -20.65
CA LEU A 452 1.86 -4.83 -19.94
C LEU A 452 0.75 -5.15 -20.94
N THR A 453 0.20 -6.35 -20.80
CA THR A 453 -0.97 -6.82 -21.55
C THR A 453 -2.04 -7.29 -20.59
N PHE A 454 -3.28 -6.88 -20.83
CA PHE A 454 -4.42 -7.30 -20.05
C PHE A 454 -5.34 -8.16 -20.91
N SER A 455 -5.65 -9.37 -20.43
CA SER A 455 -6.48 -10.34 -21.15
C SER A 455 -7.93 -10.32 -20.69
N ARG A 456 -8.22 -9.76 -19.51
CA ARG A 456 -9.50 -9.88 -18.82
C ARG A 456 -10.26 -8.57 -18.66
N LEU A 457 -9.63 -7.45 -18.98
CA LEU A 457 -10.19 -6.11 -18.79
C LEU A 457 -11.51 -5.87 -19.54
N GLY A 458 -11.62 -6.38 -20.77
CA GLY A 458 -12.85 -6.28 -21.58
C GLY A 458 -13.27 -4.85 -21.99
N ARG A 459 -12.50 -3.82 -21.62
CA ARG A 459 -12.76 -2.40 -21.90
C ARG A 459 -11.46 -1.64 -22.17
N LYS A 460 -11.58 -0.51 -22.85
CA LYS A 460 -10.45 0.39 -23.05
C LYS A 460 -10.12 1.15 -21.78
N LEU A 461 -8.82 1.37 -21.53
CA LEU A 461 -8.31 2.14 -20.40
C LEU A 461 -7.15 3.07 -20.82
N TYR A 462 -7.24 4.32 -20.43
CA TYR A 462 -6.11 5.24 -20.50
C TYR A 462 -5.06 4.89 -19.44
N PRO A 463 -3.73 4.92 -19.68
CA PRO A 463 -3.06 5.31 -20.93
C PRO A 463 -2.75 4.14 -21.89
N LEU A 464 -3.29 2.94 -21.68
CA LEU A 464 -3.06 1.80 -22.59
C LEU A 464 -3.70 2.01 -23.94
N ASP A 465 -4.87 2.63 -23.94
CA ASP A 465 -5.65 2.96 -25.12
C ASP A 465 -5.73 4.48 -25.28
N ASP A 466 -5.73 4.93 -26.52
CA ASP A 466 -6.00 6.33 -26.85
C ASP A 466 -7.53 6.56 -26.83
N ILE A 467 -8.05 7.09 -25.70
CA ILE A 467 -9.48 7.38 -25.47
C ILE A 467 -9.67 8.74 -24.84
#